data_6fe3e82d89237aedc7288012a6d2cb8a
#
_entry.id   6fe3e82d89237aedc7288012a6d2cb8a
#
_cell.length_a   1.000
_cell.length_b   1.000
_cell.length_c   1.000
_cell.angle_alpha   90.00
_cell.angle_beta   90.00
_cell.angle_gamma   90.00
#
_symmetry.space_group_name_H-M   'P 1'
#
loop_
_entity.id
_entity.type
_entity.pdbx_description
1 polymer ?
#
loop_
_entity_poly.entity_id
_entity_poly.type
_entity_poly.pdbx_seq_one_letter_code
_entity_poly.pdbx_strand_id
1 'polypeptide(L)'
;LPAGGVLFDTLNFNTDGIPGVNTLIIEANPIDTITFQYDQAEQYHFNNIAHLRFLIQDDRENPMLDVTFDGLHILDGDVVSARPEILVNLDDENTTLLLDSPGDTIHFKVFLTDPSNVTRRIYFRDGALDIMQFTPANGPSNISKIMYRPVFAQDGNYTLTVQASDISRNQSGDNDYKVSFEVINKPTITEVLNYPNPFTTSTRFVFTLTGQQPPTYMKIQIMTVSGRVVREIDMSELGPVRVGRNISEFAWDGTDQFGDKLARGVYLYH
;
A
#
# COMPACT_ATOMS: atom_id res chain seq x y z
N LEU A 1 30.43 43.50 -11.20
CA LEU A 1 29.37 43.62 -12.24
C LEU A 1 29.58 44.90 -13.02
N PRO A 2 29.35 44.94 -14.34
CA PRO A 2 29.28 46.19 -15.06
C PRO A 2 28.09 47.02 -14.59
N ALA A 3 28.16 48.33 -14.76
CA ALA A 3 27.05 49.24 -14.38
C ALA A 3 25.71 48.77 -14.99
N GLY A 4 24.72 48.51 -14.16
CA GLY A 4 23.40 47.96 -14.57
C GLY A 4 23.37 46.43 -14.76
N GLY A 5 24.47 45.71 -14.45
CA GLY A 5 24.50 44.26 -14.49
C GLY A 5 23.70 43.62 -13.35
N VAL A 6 23.04 42.47 -13.62
CA VAL A 6 22.30 41.70 -12.66
C VAL A 6 22.98 40.33 -12.51
N LEU A 7 23.18 39.87 -11.29
CA LEU A 7 23.63 38.51 -10.96
C LEU A 7 22.47 37.77 -10.32
N PHE A 8 22.21 36.57 -10.82
CA PHE A 8 21.28 35.65 -10.18
C PHE A 8 22.09 34.56 -9.47
N ASP A 9 21.77 34.29 -8.23
CA ASP A 9 22.34 33.19 -7.46
C ASP A 9 21.23 32.44 -6.75
N THR A 10 21.43 31.14 -6.49
CA THR A 10 20.46 30.27 -5.84
C THR A 10 21.08 29.71 -4.57
N LEU A 11 20.47 30.03 -3.44
CA LEU A 11 20.85 29.50 -2.13
C LEU A 11 19.93 28.36 -1.76
N ASN A 12 20.50 27.18 -1.51
CA ASN A 12 19.80 26.04 -0.93
C ASN A 12 20.28 25.86 0.51
N PHE A 13 19.36 25.84 1.46
CA PHE A 13 19.68 25.62 2.87
C PHE A 13 18.67 24.70 3.52
N ASN A 14 19.12 23.94 4.53
CA ASN A 14 18.25 23.06 5.30
C ASN A 14 17.47 23.89 6.33
N THR A 15 16.17 23.66 6.43
CA THR A 15 15.27 24.31 7.39
C THR A 15 14.94 23.43 8.59
N ASP A 16 15.50 22.22 8.68
CA ASP A 16 15.27 21.30 9.79
C ASP A 16 15.65 21.94 11.13
N GLY A 17 14.75 21.83 12.10
CA GLY A 17 15.00 22.30 13.47
C GLY A 17 14.88 23.82 13.67
N ILE A 18 14.42 24.58 12.66
CA ILE A 18 14.17 26.02 12.76
C ILE A 18 12.72 26.40 12.43
N PRO A 19 11.70 25.75 13.06
CA PRO A 19 10.30 26.08 12.79
C PRO A 19 9.96 27.50 13.25
N GLY A 20 8.88 28.03 12.66
CA GLY A 20 8.37 29.35 12.98
C GLY A 20 8.84 30.44 12.05
N VAL A 21 8.74 31.70 12.51
CA VAL A 21 9.10 32.86 11.69
C VAL A 21 10.61 33.07 11.71
N ASN A 22 11.21 32.95 10.54
CA ASN A 22 12.64 33.13 10.34
C ASN A 22 12.91 34.34 9.47
N THR A 23 14.14 34.85 9.51
CA THR A 23 14.59 35.95 8.68
C THR A 23 15.91 35.56 8.03
N LEU A 24 15.92 35.46 6.70
CA LEU A 24 17.15 35.39 5.93
C LEU A 24 17.71 36.81 5.76
N ILE A 25 18.94 37.00 6.17
CA ILE A 25 19.68 38.24 6.00
C ILE A 25 20.74 38.01 4.93
N ILE A 26 20.70 38.78 3.89
CA ILE A 26 21.67 38.75 2.79
C ILE A 26 22.41 40.08 2.83
N GLU A 27 23.73 40.00 2.93
CA GLU A 27 24.62 41.17 2.91
C GLU A 27 25.56 41.03 1.71
N ALA A 28 25.54 42.01 0.84
CA ALA A 28 26.54 42.17 -0.24
C ALA A 28 27.70 42.99 0.23
N ASN A 29 28.93 42.60 -0.13
CA ASN A 29 30.17 43.27 0.27
C ASN A 29 30.27 43.44 1.80
N PRO A 30 30.16 42.31 2.59
CA PRO A 30 30.29 42.40 4.04
C PRO A 30 31.69 42.82 4.46
N ILE A 31 31.85 43.32 5.69
CA ILE A 31 33.13 43.58 6.26
C ILE A 31 33.89 42.25 6.42
N ASP A 32 35.08 42.18 5.85
CA ASP A 32 36.00 41.06 6.11
C ASP A 32 36.33 40.98 7.58
N THR A 33 36.11 39.83 8.21
CA THR A 33 36.29 39.65 9.67
C THR A 33 37.75 39.61 10.14
N ILE A 34 38.69 39.49 9.18
CA ILE A 34 40.13 39.44 9.46
C ILE A 34 40.76 40.82 9.27
N THR A 35 40.46 41.44 8.13
CA THR A 35 41.02 42.75 7.78
C THR A 35 40.24 43.93 8.29
N PHE A 36 38.98 43.71 8.71
CA PHE A 36 38.01 44.73 9.12
C PHE A 36 37.79 45.80 8.04
N GLN A 37 37.91 45.39 6.78
CA GLN A 37 37.69 46.25 5.63
C GLN A 37 36.65 45.65 4.67
N TYR A 38 35.99 46.52 3.88
CA TYR A 38 35.15 46.06 2.79
C TYR A 38 35.99 45.74 1.58
N ASP A 39 35.65 44.66 0.86
CA ASP A 39 36.38 44.27 -0.36
C ASP A 39 36.25 45.32 -1.49
N GLN A 40 35.12 46.02 -1.51
CA GLN A 40 34.85 47.11 -2.47
C GLN A 40 34.54 48.40 -1.73
N ALA A 41 35.17 49.48 -2.16
CA ALA A 41 34.88 50.82 -1.64
C ALA A 41 33.53 51.30 -2.19
N GLU A 42 32.58 51.55 -1.30
CA GLU A 42 31.25 52.03 -1.60
C GLU A 42 30.96 53.34 -0.81
N GLN A 43 30.15 54.21 -1.37
CA GLN A 43 29.74 55.42 -0.70
C GLN A 43 28.70 55.16 0.39
N TYR A 44 27.85 54.12 0.20
CA TYR A 44 26.77 53.77 1.09
C TYR A 44 26.73 52.25 1.24
N HIS A 45 26.71 51.74 2.46
CA HIS A 45 26.63 50.30 2.74
C HIS A 45 25.26 49.85 3.27
N PHE A 46 24.38 50.79 3.63
CA PHE A 46 23.05 50.46 4.18
C PHE A 46 22.10 49.82 3.16
N ASN A 47 22.38 49.94 1.89
CA ASN A 47 21.60 49.33 0.80
C ASN A 47 22.09 47.94 0.37
N ASN A 48 23.17 47.46 1.03
CA ASN A 48 23.75 46.14 0.77
C ASN A 48 23.09 45.03 1.56
N ILE A 49 22.14 45.34 2.42
CA ILE A 49 21.49 44.37 3.31
C ILE A 49 20.05 44.19 2.85
N ALA A 50 19.69 42.93 2.58
CA ALA A 50 18.32 42.54 2.32
C ALA A 50 17.81 41.58 3.43
N HIS A 51 16.56 41.79 3.83
CA HIS A 51 15.89 40.92 4.80
C HIS A 51 14.70 40.23 4.15
N LEU A 52 14.67 38.91 4.17
CA LEU A 52 13.54 38.10 3.73
C LEU A 52 12.97 37.35 4.92
N ARG A 53 11.74 37.70 5.31
CA ARG A 53 11.03 36.97 6.36
C ARG A 53 10.21 35.85 5.73
N PHE A 54 10.27 34.65 6.33
CA PHE A 54 9.51 33.50 5.89
C PHE A 54 9.08 32.66 7.09
N LEU A 55 8.01 31.88 6.91
CA LEU A 55 7.48 30.97 7.92
C LEU A 55 7.84 29.54 7.51
N ILE A 56 8.44 28.80 8.47
CA ILE A 56 8.63 27.37 8.35
C ILE A 56 7.55 26.72 9.22
N GLN A 57 6.70 25.93 8.62
CA GLN A 57 5.72 25.12 9.32
C GLN A 57 6.29 23.72 9.52
N ASP A 58 6.25 23.22 10.77
CA ASP A 58 6.50 21.82 11.03
C ASP A 58 5.36 21.01 10.43
N ASP A 59 5.72 19.96 9.76
CA ASP A 59 4.81 18.91 9.42
C ASP A 59 4.58 18.02 10.65
N ARG A 60 3.32 17.87 11.06
CA ARG A 60 2.91 17.11 12.24
C ARG A 60 1.77 16.16 11.95
N GLU A 61 1.35 16.10 10.71
CA GLU A 61 0.32 15.16 10.28
C GLU A 61 0.95 13.78 10.07
N ASN A 62 0.19 12.75 10.39
CA ASN A 62 0.65 11.38 10.22
C ASN A 62 0.27 10.89 8.82
N PRO A 63 1.20 10.34 8.04
CA PRO A 63 0.88 9.78 6.74
C PRO A 63 -0.02 8.54 6.88
N MET A 64 -0.86 8.30 5.89
CA MET A 64 -1.79 7.19 5.86
C MET A 64 -1.14 5.97 5.18
N LEU A 65 -1.15 4.84 5.89
CA LEU A 65 -0.64 3.56 5.39
C LEU A 65 -1.80 2.68 4.92
N ASP A 66 -1.70 2.21 3.68
CA ASP A 66 -2.64 1.26 3.09
C ASP A 66 -1.90 0.02 2.60
N VAL A 67 -2.38 -1.18 3.00
CA VAL A 67 -1.75 -2.45 2.66
C VAL A 67 -2.77 -3.39 2.05
N THR A 68 -2.49 -3.87 0.84
CA THR A 68 -3.35 -4.82 0.14
C THR A 68 -2.59 -6.08 -0.27
N PHE A 69 -3.32 -7.20 -0.34
CA PHE A 69 -2.85 -8.49 -0.83
C PHE A 69 -3.66 -8.83 -2.09
N ASP A 70 -2.98 -8.98 -3.23
CA ASP A 70 -3.62 -9.20 -4.53
C ASP A 70 -4.73 -8.15 -4.83
N GLY A 71 -4.45 -6.89 -4.43
CA GLY A 71 -5.35 -5.76 -4.59
C GLY A 71 -6.50 -5.65 -3.59
N LEU A 72 -6.50 -6.43 -2.50
CA LEU A 72 -7.56 -6.46 -1.51
C LEU A 72 -7.02 -6.30 -0.10
N HIS A 73 -7.82 -5.66 0.75
CA HIS A 73 -7.60 -5.68 2.18
C HIS A 73 -8.00 -7.05 2.73
N ILE A 74 -7.15 -7.63 3.56
CA ILE A 74 -7.42 -8.88 4.25
C ILE A 74 -7.71 -8.62 5.73
N LEU A 75 -8.43 -9.55 6.33
CA LEU A 75 -8.69 -9.58 7.77
C LEU A 75 -7.78 -10.60 8.44
N ASP A 76 -7.62 -10.48 9.76
CA ASP A 76 -6.87 -11.46 10.54
C ASP A 76 -7.45 -12.87 10.36
N GLY A 77 -6.58 -13.79 9.97
CA GLY A 77 -6.93 -15.19 9.74
C GLY A 77 -7.40 -15.51 8.32
N ASP A 78 -7.47 -14.52 7.42
CA ASP A 78 -7.81 -14.79 6.02
C ASP A 78 -6.77 -15.71 5.36
N VAL A 79 -7.25 -16.55 4.45
CA VAL A 79 -6.38 -17.37 3.59
C VAL A 79 -5.84 -16.52 2.45
N VAL A 80 -4.53 -16.55 2.29
CA VAL A 80 -3.79 -15.78 1.28
C VAL A 80 -3.05 -16.73 0.32
N SER A 81 -2.85 -16.31 -0.90
CA SER A 81 -2.03 -17.02 -1.88
C SER A 81 -0.62 -17.29 -1.33
N ALA A 82 -0.06 -18.45 -1.66
CA ALA A 82 1.35 -18.72 -1.37
C ALA A 82 2.32 -17.84 -2.18
N ARG A 83 1.81 -17.09 -3.16
CA ARG A 83 2.56 -16.12 -3.96
C ARG A 83 1.76 -14.82 -4.14
N PRO A 84 1.48 -14.10 -3.06
CA PRO A 84 0.68 -12.89 -3.15
C PRO A 84 1.51 -11.74 -3.74
N GLU A 85 0.81 -10.77 -4.31
CA GLU A 85 1.33 -9.44 -4.51
C GLU A 85 0.90 -8.56 -3.33
N ILE A 86 1.83 -8.18 -2.49
CA ILE A 86 1.59 -7.29 -1.36
C ILE A 86 1.99 -5.88 -1.78
N LEU A 87 1.01 -4.98 -1.80
CA LEU A 87 1.21 -3.58 -2.11
C LEU A 87 1.04 -2.76 -0.82
N VAL A 88 2.04 -1.96 -0.51
CA VAL A 88 2.04 -1.00 0.59
C VAL A 88 2.07 0.40 -0.01
N ASN A 89 1.05 1.20 0.23
CA ASN A 89 0.99 2.60 -0.13
C ASN A 89 1.17 3.45 1.13
N LEU A 90 1.99 4.47 1.04
CA LEU A 90 2.08 5.52 2.05
C LEU A 90 1.67 6.83 1.37
N ASP A 91 0.56 7.39 1.83
CA ASP A 91 -0.04 8.63 1.34
C ASP A 91 0.13 9.72 2.40
N ASP A 92 0.78 10.81 2.03
CA ASP A 92 1.06 11.93 2.90
C ASP A 92 0.47 13.21 2.27
N GLU A 93 -0.23 14.01 3.07
CA GLU A 93 -0.87 15.25 2.59
C GLU A 93 0.16 16.35 2.28
N ASN A 94 1.41 16.22 2.73
CA ASN A 94 2.45 17.19 2.47
C ASN A 94 2.91 17.12 1.01
N THR A 95 2.58 18.16 0.25
CA THR A 95 2.92 18.26 -1.18
C THR A 95 4.31 18.83 -1.45
N THR A 96 5.07 19.15 -0.41
CA THR A 96 6.39 19.79 -0.49
C THR A 96 7.52 18.85 -0.09
N LEU A 97 7.29 18.08 1.00
CA LEU A 97 8.25 17.12 1.52
C LEU A 97 7.88 15.72 1.01
N LEU A 98 8.28 15.41 -0.22
CA LEU A 98 7.90 14.18 -0.90
C LEU A 98 8.91 13.06 -0.64
N LEU A 99 8.41 11.83 -0.48
CA LEU A 99 9.23 10.63 -0.56
C LEU A 99 9.55 10.29 -2.04
N ASP A 100 10.28 11.15 -2.72
CA ASP A 100 10.50 11.14 -4.17
C ASP A 100 11.87 10.58 -4.59
N SER A 101 12.72 10.23 -3.64
CA SER A 101 14.06 9.70 -3.89
C SER A 101 14.11 8.17 -3.73
N PRO A 102 14.90 7.45 -4.55
CA PRO A 102 15.15 6.02 -4.34
C PRO A 102 15.74 5.67 -2.96
N GLY A 103 16.34 6.64 -2.27
CA GLY A 103 16.89 6.47 -0.91
C GLY A 103 15.83 6.44 0.19
N ASP A 104 14.59 6.88 -0.09
CA ASP A 104 13.53 7.02 0.91
C ASP A 104 12.95 5.68 1.37
N THR A 105 13.47 4.57 0.85
CA THR A 105 13.25 3.22 1.39
C THR A 105 13.56 3.10 2.89
N ILE A 106 14.37 4.00 3.45
CA ILE A 106 14.70 4.03 4.88
C ILE A 106 13.50 4.32 5.78
N HIS A 107 12.47 4.98 5.22
CA HIS A 107 11.24 5.32 5.90
C HIS A 107 10.30 4.13 6.09
N PHE A 108 10.63 2.97 5.52
CA PHE A 108 9.82 1.77 5.61
C PHE A 108 10.57 0.64 6.32
N LYS A 109 9.83 -0.07 7.18
CA LYS A 109 10.31 -1.30 7.81
C LYS A 109 9.22 -2.36 7.68
N VAL A 110 9.55 -3.44 7.01
CA VAL A 110 8.66 -4.58 6.81
C VAL A 110 9.20 -5.76 7.58
N PHE A 111 8.34 -6.40 8.38
CA PHE A 111 8.68 -7.60 9.14
C PHE A 111 7.70 -8.70 8.79
N LEU A 112 8.20 -9.90 8.71
CA LEU A 112 7.42 -11.11 8.51
C LEU A 112 7.70 -12.09 9.63
N THR A 113 6.64 -12.53 10.29
CA THR A 113 6.69 -13.65 11.25
C THR A 113 6.21 -14.89 10.53
N ASP A 114 7.02 -15.93 10.55
CA ASP A 114 6.73 -17.24 9.92
C ASP A 114 5.92 -18.16 10.84
N PRO A 115 5.41 -19.32 10.34
CA PRO A 115 4.65 -20.27 11.14
C PRO A 115 5.42 -20.89 12.32
N SER A 116 6.74 -20.78 12.32
CA SER A 116 7.60 -21.17 13.45
C SER A 116 7.74 -20.07 14.51
N ASN A 117 6.98 -18.98 14.35
CA ASN A 117 6.98 -17.83 15.23
C ASN A 117 8.32 -17.04 15.22
N VAL A 118 9.06 -17.13 14.11
CA VAL A 118 10.31 -16.38 13.90
C VAL A 118 10.02 -15.13 13.10
N THR A 119 10.28 -13.97 13.70
CA THR A 119 10.13 -12.66 13.04
C THR A 119 11.43 -12.24 12.39
N ARG A 120 11.37 -11.86 11.11
CA ARG A 120 12.52 -11.36 10.34
C ARG A 120 12.17 -10.03 9.69
N ARG A 121 13.12 -9.13 9.66
CA ARG A 121 13.00 -7.92 8.85
C ARG A 121 13.25 -8.29 7.39
N ILE A 122 12.37 -7.82 6.50
CA ILE A 122 12.53 -7.93 5.07
C ILE A 122 13.20 -6.65 4.57
N TYR A 123 14.33 -6.80 3.91
CA TYR A 123 15.06 -5.69 3.32
C TYR A 123 14.69 -5.54 1.85
N PHE A 124 14.87 -4.35 1.29
CA PHE A 124 14.62 -4.10 -0.13
C PHE A 124 15.53 -4.92 -1.04
N ARG A 125 16.74 -5.21 -0.55
CA ARG A 125 17.73 -6.01 -1.27
C ARG A 125 18.34 -7.08 -0.39
N ASP A 126 18.64 -8.22 -1.02
CA ASP A 126 19.49 -9.27 -0.46
C ASP A 126 20.62 -9.53 -1.45
N GLY A 127 21.80 -8.96 -1.16
CA GLY A 127 22.91 -8.94 -2.09
C GLY A 127 22.57 -8.20 -3.38
N ALA A 128 22.56 -8.92 -4.50
CA ALA A 128 22.20 -8.41 -5.83
C ALA A 128 20.70 -8.56 -6.17
N LEU A 129 19.92 -9.22 -5.30
CA LEU A 129 18.49 -9.49 -5.56
C LEU A 129 17.62 -8.37 -4.98
N ASP A 130 16.74 -7.84 -5.80
CA ASP A 130 15.67 -6.94 -5.35
C ASP A 130 14.52 -7.77 -4.77
N ILE A 131 14.31 -7.67 -3.48
CA ILE A 131 13.26 -8.39 -2.72
C ILE A 131 11.95 -7.61 -2.72
N MET A 132 12.04 -6.29 -2.56
CA MET A 132 10.91 -5.37 -2.64
C MET A 132 11.25 -4.26 -3.63
N GLN A 133 10.24 -3.82 -4.38
CA GLN A 133 10.37 -2.70 -5.31
C GLN A 133 9.78 -1.45 -4.66
N PHE A 134 10.53 -0.37 -4.64
CA PHE A 134 10.07 0.92 -4.19
C PHE A 134 9.76 1.81 -5.38
N THR A 135 8.59 2.43 -5.38
CA THR A 135 8.18 3.46 -6.31
C THR A 135 8.08 4.76 -5.54
N PRO A 136 8.97 5.72 -5.78
CA PRO A 136 8.92 7.04 -5.15
C PRO A 136 7.63 7.79 -5.46
N ALA A 137 7.27 8.73 -4.59
CA ALA A 137 6.20 9.69 -4.85
C ALA A 137 6.54 10.53 -6.07
N ASN A 138 5.52 10.97 -6.78
CA ASN A 138 5.66 11.85 -7.93
C ASN A 138 4.61 12.97 -7.83
N GLY A 139 5.09 14.17 -7.56
CA GLY A 139 4.20 15.34 -7.32
C GLY A 139 3.15 15.56 -8.40
N PRO A 140 1.99 16.12 -8.06
CA PRO A 140 1.66 16.78 -6.80
C PRO A 140 1.18 15.82 -5.68
N SER A 141 1.13 14.51 -5.93
CA SER A 141 0.70 13.49 -4.97
C SER A 141 1.90 12.91 -4.23
N ASN A 142 1.90 12.96 -2.90
CA ASN A 142 2.92 12.35 -2.06
C ASN A 142 2.54 10.90 -1.71
N ILE A 143 2.31 10.07 -2.74
CA ILE A 143 2.03 8.65 -2.58
C ILE A 143 3.24 7.85 -3.02
N SER A 144 3.94 7.26 -2.07
CA SER A 144 5.01 6.30 -2.32
C SER A 144 4.52 4.86 -2.13
N LYS A 145 5.14 3.91 -2.85
CA LYS A 145 4.64 2.54 -2.91
C LYS A 145 5.76 1.53 -2.74
N ILE A 146 5.44 0.44 -2.04
CA ILE A 146 6.28 -0.76 -2.01
C ILE A 146 5.49 -1.92 -2.60
N MET A 147 6.12 -2.64 -3.51
CA MET A 147 5.62 -3.90 -4.02
C MET A 147 6.50 -5.04 -3.51
N TYR A 148 5.89 -6.00 -2.82
CA TYR A 148 6.53 -7.18 -2.28
C TYR A 148 5.85 -8.44 -2.80
N ARG A 149 6.61 -9.33 -3.45
CA ARG A 149 6.12 -10.59 -4.02
C ARG A 149 6.84 -11.78 -3.38
N PRO A 150 6.48 -12.16 -2.16
CA PRO A 150 7.06 -13.31 -1.48
C PRO A 150 6.63 -14.63 -2.10
N VAL A 151 7.39 -15.67 -1.75
CA VAL A 151 6.99 -17.07 -1.97
C VAL A 151 6.95 -17.75 -0.60
N PHE A 152 5.76 -18.10 -0.14
CA PHE A 152 5.54 -18.81 1.12
C PHE A 152 5.58 -20.33 0.88
N ALA A 153 6.72 -20.93 1.15
CA ALA A 153 6.91 -22.37 0.90
C ALA A 153 6.30 -23.26 1.99
N GLN A 154 6.09 -22.73 3.19
CA GLN A 154 5.59 -23.46 4.35
C GLN A 154 4.12 -23.10 4.58
N ASP A 155 3.28 -24.10 4.83
CA ASP A 155 1.90 -23.93 5.26
C ASP A 155 1.84 -23.40 6.71
N GLY A 156 0.83 -22.60 7.00
CA GLY A 156 0.53 -22.11 8.35
C GLY A 156 0.32 -20.62 8.42
N ASN A 157 0.33 -20.11 9.66
CA ASN A 157 0.03 -18.72 9.95
C ASN A 157 1.28 -17.84 9.83
N TYR A 158 1.14 -16.76 9.08
CA TYR A 158 2.12 -15.71 8.95
C TYR A 158 1.56 -14.40 9.54
N THR A 159 2.44 -13.51 9.93
CA THR A 159 2.07 -12.15 10.32
C THR A 159 2.96 -11.15 9.60
N LEU A 160 2.33 -10.25 8.85
CA LEU A 160 3.00 -9.10 8.25
C LEU A 160 2.88 -7.91 9.21
N THR A 161 4.00 -7.24 9.48
CA THR A 161 4.04 -5.97 10.21
C THR A 161 4.74 -4.93 9.35
N VAL A 162 4.12 -3.78 9.18
CA VAL A 162 4.66 -2.66 8.41
C VAL A 162 4.70 -1.42 9.29
N GLN A 163 5.86 -0.80 9.37
CA GLN A 163 6.09 0.51 9.96
C GLN A 163 6.48 1.45 8.83
N ALA A 164 5.89 2.61 8.77
CA ALA A 164 6.27 3.63 7.82
C ALA A 164 6.28 5.02 8.48
N SER A 165 7.04 5.93 7.90
CA SER A 165 7.06 7.34 8.29
C SER A 165 7.25 8.23 7.06
N ASP A 166 6.81 9.48 7.17
CA ASP A 166 7.13 10.52 6.19
C ASP A 166 8.58 11.01 6.34
N ILE A 167 8.97 12.01 5.56
CA ILE A 167 10.27 12.69 5.66
C ILE A 167 10.44 13.41 6.99
N SER A 168 9.37 13.98 7.54
CA SER A 168 9.34 14.67 8.83
C SER A 168 9.42 13.70 10.02
N ARG A 169 9.41 12.37 9.75
CA ARG A 169 9.41 11.26 10.70
C ARG A 169 8.11 11.10 11.49
N ASN A 170 7.00 11.67 11.03
CA ASN A 170 5.70 11.33 11.56
C ASN A 170 5.40 9.87 11.19
N GLN A 171 4.95 9.09 12.16
CA GLN A 171 4.65 7.67 11.94
C GLN A 171 3.28 7.52 11.26
N SER A 172 3.10 6.47 10.48
CA SER A 172 1.83 6.15 9.79
C SER A 172 0.69 5.74 10.74
N GLY A 173 0.71 6.16 11.98
CA GLY A 173 -0.27 5.90 13.03
C GLY A 173 0.40 5.60 14.36
N ASP A 174 -0.42 5.55 15.42
CA ASP A 174 0.04 5.25 16.78
C ASP A 174 0.54 3.80 16.94
N ASN A 175 0.08 2.91 16.07
CA ASN A 175 0.45 1.51 16.06
C ASN A 175 0.91 1.09 14.66
N ASP A 176 1.84 0.13 14.62
CA ASP A 176 2.25 -0.49 13.37
C ASP A 176 1.06 -1.20 12.69
N TYR A 177 1.01 -1.15 11.38
CA TYR A 177 0.10 -2.03 10.64
C TYR A 177 0.50 -3.48 10.88
N LYS A 178 -0.45 -4.30 11.30
CA LYS A 178 -0.22 -5.71 11.59
C LYS A 178 -1.41 -6.53 11.15
N VAL A 179 -1.16 -7.56 10.36
CA VAL A 179 -2.19 -8.51 9.90
C VAL A 179 -1.64 -9.92 9.92
N SER A 180 -2.43 -10.86 10.41
CA SER A 180 -2.12 -12.29 10.40
C SER A 180 -2.95 -12.98 9.32
N PHE A 181 -2.35 -13.93 8.60
CA PHE A 181 -3.00 -14.64 7.51
C PHE A 181 -2.50 -16.08 7.43
N GLU A 182 -3.30 -16.95 6.84
CA GLU A 182 -2.98 -18.36 6.65
C GLU A 182 -2.56 -18.64 5.21
N VAL A 183 -1.50 -19.45 5.05
CA VAL A 183 -1.06 -19.95 3.75
C VAL A 183 -1.24 -21.46 3.72
N ILE A 184 -1.90 -21.95 2.66
CA ILE A 184 -2.09 -23.39 2.38
C ILE A 184 -1.66 -23.62 0.94
N ASN A 185 -0.51 -24.30 0.75
CA ASN A 185 0.08 -24.52 -0.57
C ASN A 185 -0.70 -25.53 -1.43
N LYS A 186 -1.41 -26.47 -0.79
CA LYS A 186 -2.21 -27.46 -1.49
C LYS A 186 -3.43 -26.79 -2.13
N PRO A 187 -3.61 -26.86 -3.47
CA PRO A 187 -4.83 -26.36 -4.09
C PRO A 187 -6.04 -27.17 -3.64
N THR A 188 -7.01 -26.52 -3.02
CA THR A 188 -8.27 -27.13 -2.61
C THR A 188 -9.35 -26.06 -2.46
N ILE A 189 -10.60 -26.52 -2.40
CA ILE A 189 -11.77 -25.70 -2.14
C ILE A 189 -12.29 -26.09 -0.76
N THR A 190 -12.47 -25.11 0.11
CA THR A 190 -12.95 -25.32 1.48
C THR A 190 -14.08 -24.34 1.79
N GLU A 191 -14.74 -24.56 2.92
CA GLU A 191 -15.78 -23.66 3.43
C GLU A 191 -16.87 -23.33 2.42
N VAL A 192 -17.30 -24.33 1.62
CA VAL A 192 -18.31 -24.11 0.61
C VAL A 192 -19.68 -24.02 1.27
N LEU A 193 -20.33 -22.88 1.10
CA LEU A 193 -21.69 -22.65 1.61
C LEU A 193 -22.44 -21.70 0.66
N ASN A 194 -23.78 -21.70 0.76
CA ASN A 194 -24.58 -20.68 0.13
C ASN A 194 -25.25 -19.79 1.16
N TYR A 195 -25.33 -18.49 0.88
CA TYR A 195 -25.92 -17.51 1.78
C TYR A 195 -26.81 -16.51 1.03
N PRO A 196 -28.04 -16.26 1.52
CA PRO A 196 -28.71 -16.93 2.65
C PRO A 196 -29.10 -18.38 2.34
N ASN A 197 -29.23 -19.21 3.41
CA ASN A 197 -29.72 -20.57 3.33
C ASN A 197 -30.56 -20.89 4.58
N PRO A 198 -31.90 -21.13 4.51
CA PRO A 198 -32.71 -21.09 3.29
C PRO A 198 -32.81 -19.69 2.66
N PHE A 199 -33.17 -19.64 1.38
CA PHE A 199 -33.42 -18.38 0.68
C PHE A 199 -34.84 -18.32 0.12
N THR A 200 -35.34 -17.10 -0.08
CA THR A 200 -36.68 -16.85 -0.66
C THR A 200 -36.57 -16.22 -2.05
N THR A 201 -35.58 -15.40 -2.27
CA THR A 201 -35.39 -14.66 -3.53
C THR A 201 -34.20 -15.21 -4.29
N SER A 202 -33.04 -15.18 -3.67
CA SER A 202 -31.78 -15.68 -4.28
C SER A 202 -30.75 -15.98 -3.22
N THR A 203 -29.72 -16.72 -3.59
CA THR A 203 -28.57 -17.07 -2.74
C THR A 203 -27.27 -16.95 -3.54
N ARG A 204 -26.17 -16.62 -2.87
CA ARG A 204 -24.83 -16.60 -3.44
C ARG A 204 -23.99 -17.71 -2.85
N PHE A 205 -23.03 -18.20 -3.61
CA PHE A 205 -22.10 -19.21 -3.14
C PHE A 205 -20.87 -18.55 -2.57
N VAL A 206 -20.48 -18.98 -1.38
CA VAL A 206 -19.28 -18.56 -0.66
C VAL A 206 -18.37 -19.77 -0.57
N PHE A 207 -17.10 -19.60 -0.92
CA PHE A 207 -16.11 -20.67 -0.85
C PHE A 207 -14.71 -20.08 -0.67
N THR A 208 -13.82 -20.85 -0.07
CA THR A 208 -12.41 -20.46 0.11
C THR A 208 -11.55 -21.33 -0.79
N LEU A 209 -10.71 -20.69 -1.61
CA LEU A 209 -9.71 -21.35 -2.44
C LEU A 209 -8.35 -21.26 -1.78
N THR A 210 -7.60 -22.35 -1.83
CA THR A 210 -6.21 -22.41 -1.34
C THR A 210 -5.25 -22.73 -2.49
N GLY A 211 -3.94 -22.53 -2.27
CA GLY A 211 -2.91 -22.83 -3.25
C GLY A 211 -2.12 -21.60 -3.68
N GLN A 212 -1.36 -21.74 -4.75
CA GLN A 212 -0.48 -20.68 -5.25
C GLN A 212 -1.16 -19.74 -6.24
N GLN A 213 -2.18 -20.24 -6.94
CA GLN A 213 -2.90 -19.52 -7.99
C GLN A 213 -4.36 -19.97 -8.01
N PRO A 214 -5.30 -19.11 -8.44
CA PRO A 214 -6.67 -19.53 -8.65
C PRO A 214 -6.75 -20.58 -9.78
N PRO A 215 -7.78 -21.46 -9.77
CA PRO A 215 -7.96 -22.45 -10.81
C PRO A 215 -8.25 -21.75 -12.15
N THR A 216 -7.78 -22.34 -13.25
CA THR A 216 -8.07 -21.86 -14.61
C THR A 216 -9.49 -22.19 -15.06
N TYR A 217 -10.12 -23.15 -14.40
CA TYR A 217 -11.49 -23.56 -14.64
C TYR A 217 -12.14 -24.09 -13.36
N MET A 218 -13.35 -23.63 -13.08
CA MET A 218 -14.25 -24.23 -12.09
C MET A 218 -15.70 -23.93 -12.47
N LYS A 219 -16.61 -24.73 -11.95
CA LYS A 219 -18.05 -24.52 -12.05
C LYS A 219 -18.74 -25.01 -10.78
N ILE A 220 -19.94 -24.52 -10.54
CA ILE A 220 -20.82 -25.03 -9.50
C ILE A 220 -22.00 -25.72 -10.20
N GLN A 221 -22.22 -26.98 -9.87
CA GLN A 221 -23.36 -27.73 -10.32
C GLN A 221 -24.41 -27.83 -9.21
N ILE A 222 -25.62 -27.40 -9.48
CA ILE A 222 -26.75 -27.53 -8.57
C ILE A 222 -27.59 -28.70 -9.05
N MET A 223 -27.93 -29.59 -8.14
CA MET A 223 -28.63 -30.84 -8.49
C MET A 223 -29.74 -31.16 -7.48
N THR A 224 -30.68 -31.93 -7.94
CA THR A 224 -31.72 -32.54 -7.08
C THR A 224 -31.06 -33.55 -6.15
N VAL A 225 -31.78 -33.98 -5.10
CA VAL A 225 -31.36 -35.06 -4.20
C VAL A 225 -31.14 -36.40 -4.89
N SER A 226 -31.73 -36.58 -6.09
CA SER A 226 -31.52 -37.76 -6.96
C SER A 226 -30.30 -37.64 -7.88
N GLY A 227 -29.52 -36.54 -7.79
CA GLY A 227 -28.30 -36.32 -8.56
C GLY A 227 -28.54 -35.75 -9.97
N ARG A 228 -29.78 -35.36 -10.35
CA ARG A 228 -30.02 -34.69 -11.63
C ARG A 228 -29.56 -33.23 -11.54
N VAL A 229 -28.61 -32.83 -12.38
CA VAL A 229 -28.15 -31.44 -12.50
C VAL A 229 -29.29 -30.59 -13.04
N VAL A 230 -29.62 -29.50 -12.38
CA VAL A 230 -30.67 -28.53 -12.75
C VAL A 230 -30.09 -27.21 -13.18
N ARG A 231 -28.92 -26.81 -12.64
CA ARG A 231 -28.23 -25.58 -13.03
C ARG A 231 -26.73 -25.79 -12.96
N GLU A 232 -26.00 -25.28 -13.92
CA GLU A 232 -24.55 -25.08 -13.87
C GLU A 232 -24.26 -23.57 -13.83
N ILE A 233 -23.34 -23.18 -12.98
CA ILE A 233 -22.83 -21.81 -12.85
C ILE A 233 -21.38 -21.88 -13.29
N ASP A 234 -21.08 -21.31 -14.43
CA ASP A 234 -19.73 -21.33 -14.99
C ASP A 234 -18.84 -20.24 -14.38
N MET A 235 -17.54 -20.37 -14.60
CA MET A 235 -16.55 -19.43 -14.07
C MET A 235 -16.81 -17.97 -14.48
N SER A 236 -17.37 -17.74 -15.66
CA SER A 236 -17.78 -16.41 -16.12
C SER A 236 -18.92 -15.79 -15.31
N GLU A 237 -19.77 -16.61 -14.70
CA GLU A 237 -20.86 -16.18 -13.82
C GLU A 237 -20.42 -16.06 -12.36
N LEU A 238 -19.32 -16.76 -11.96
CA LEU A 238 -18.76 -16.67 -10.63
C LEU A 238 -18.10 -15.31 -10.38
N GLY A 239 -17.67 -14.63 -11.43
CA GLY A 239 -16.86 -13.42 -11.36
C GLY A 239 -15.37 -13.71 -11.18
N PRO A 240 -14.55 -12.69 -10.85
CA PRO A 240 -13.11 -12.87 -10.64
C PRO A 240 -12.84 -13.74 -9.41
N VAL A 241 -12.35 -14.95 -9.69
CA VAL A 241 -12.03 -15.96 -8.67
C VAL A 241 -10.56 -15.80 -8.25
N ARG A 242 -10.29 -15.85 -6.95
CA ARG A 242 -8.96 -15.67 -6.36
C ARG A 242 -8.69 -16.69 -5.26
N VAL A 243 -7.43 -16.86 -4.88
CA VAL A 243 -7.07 -17.57 -3.66
C VAL A 243 -7.58 -16.77 -2.46
N GLY A 244 -8.08 -17.47 -1.44
CA GLY A 244 -8.79 -16.89 -0.31
C GLY A 244 -10.30 -16.98 -0.48
N ARG A 245 -11.03 -16.16 0.27
CA ARG A 245 -12.48 -16.17 0.30
C ARG A 245 -13.07 -15.52 -0.95
N ASN A 246 -14.04 -16.22 -1.55
CA ASN A 246 -14.78 -15.80 -2.72
C ASN A 246 -16.28 -15.77 -2.43
N ILE A 247 -17.01 -14.88 -3.11
CA ILE A 247 -18.47 -14.83 -3.14
C ILE A 247 -18.85 -14.74 -4.61
N SER A 248 -19.73 -15.63 -5.10
CA SER A 248 -20.16 -15.61 -6.48
C SER A 248 -20.83 -14.28 -6.86
N GLU A 249 -20.50 -13.72 -8.02
CA GLU A 249 -21.23 -12.57 -8.55
C GLU A 249 -22.67 -12.95 -8.93
N PHE A 250 -22.82 -14.13 -9.51
CA PHE A 250 -24.14 -14.68 -9.81
C PHE A 250 -24.89 -15.04 -8.52
N ALA A 251 -26.13 -14.58 -8.42
CA ALA A 251 -27.05 -14.95 -7.37
C ALA A 251 -28.10 -15.90 -7.92
N TRP A 252 -28.08 -17.16 -7.47
CA TRP A 252 -29.05 -18.15 -7.90
C TRP A 252 -30.43 -17.90 -7.29
N ASP A 253 -31.44 -17.77 -8.12
CA ASP A 253 -32.83 -17.46 -7.74
C ASP A 253 -33.77 -18.69 -7.67
N GLY A 254 -33.22 -19.89 -7.76
CA GLY A 254 -33.97 -21.13 -7.75
C GLY A 254 -34.58 -21.51 -9.11
N THR A 255 -34.03 -20.99 -10.21
CA THR A 255 -34.38 -21.41 -11.58
C THR A 255 -33.43 -22.50 -12.10
N ASP A 256 -33.87 -23.28 -13.04
CA ASP A 256 -33.05 -24.23 -13.78
C ASP A 256 -32.23 -23.55 -14.88
N GLN A 257 -31.53 -24.36 -15.68
CA GLN A 257 -30.72 -23.90 -16.80
C GLN A 257 -31.51 -23.17 -17.90
N PHE A 258 -32.81 -23.42 -17.97
CA PHE A 258 -33.72 -22.85 -19.00
C PHE A 258 -34.49 -21.65 -18.47
N GLY A 259 -34.35 -21.31 -17.17
CA GLY A 259 -35.04 -20.21 -16.52
C GLY A 259 -36.37 -20.61 -15.87
N ASP A 260 -36.71 -21.90 -15.88
CA ASP A 260 -37.94 -22.40 -15.24
C ASP A 260 -37.76 -22.51 -13.72
N LYS A 261 -38.76 -22.04 -12.95
CA LYS A 261 -38.72 -22.12 -11.49
C LYS A 261 -38.79 -23.53 -10.98
N LEU A 262 -37.84 -23.89 -10.17
CA LEU A 262 -37.79 -25.17 -9.47
C LEU A 262 -38.76 -25.19 -8.28
N ALA A 263 -39.23 -26.41 -7.94
CA ALA A 263 -40.05 -26.60 -6.77
C ALA A 263 -39.27 -26.26 -5.50
N ARG A 264 -39.99 -25.82 -4.45
CA ARG A 264 -39.37 -25.65 -3.14
C ARG A 264 -38.86 -26.99 -2.60
N GLY A 265 -37.67 -27.02 -2.10
CA GLY A 265 -37.08 -28.25 -1.63
C GLY A 265 -35.60 -28.12 -1.29
N VAL A 266 -34.93 -29.25 -1.09
CA VAL A 266 -33.50 -29.34 -0.87
C VAL A 266 -32.81 -29.65 -2.20
N TYR A 267 -31.78 -28.86 -2.49
CA TYR A 267 -30.88 -29.05 -3.62
C TYR A 267 -29.47 -29.23 -3.11
N LEU A 268 -28.72 -30.06 -3.79
CA LEU A 268 -27.31 -30.29 -3.52
C LEU A 268 -26.48 -29.44 -4.50
N TYR A 269 -25.30 -29.05 -4.11
CA TYR A 269 -24.34 -28.41 -5.01
C TYR A 269 -22.95 -29.04 -4.87
N HIS A 270 -22.24 -29.05 -5.97
CA HIS A 270 -20.90 -29.61 -6.09
C HIS A 270 -20.02 -28.69 -6.90
#